data_8d9e4bd8141b8f5ffea8a813c8b8ad62
#
_entry.id   8d9e4bd8141b8f5ffea8a813c8b8ad62
#
_cell.length_a   1.000
_cell.length_b   1.000
_cell.length_c   1.000
_cell.angle_alpha   90.00
_cell.angle_beta   90.00
_cell.angle_gamma   90.00
#
_symmetry.space_group_name_H-M   'P 1'
#
loop_
_entity.id
_entity.type
_entity.pdbx_description
1 polymer ?
#
loop_
_entity_poly.entity_id
_entity_poly.type
_entity_poly.pdbx_seq_one_letter_code
_entity_poly.pdbx_strand_id
1 'polypeptide(L)'
;MLNKIDLISPEQKERIRQALIQNNRCAEIFETVGAELNPNYLLYRQSDTSYMASVLLEGKMHATHEDEGIVSFKKDLPEAIDRQNFIKFMSDIPENFYRIKGLASFKDDEAQYVVQFVNGKFEITPFSDCKRCDNFLVFIGRGIKQSAFSTDLF
;
A
#
# COMPACT_ATOMS: atom_id res chain seq x y z
N MET A 1 -14.16 5.92 -7.76
CA MET A 1 -13.62 7.09 -7.04
C MET A 1 -12.22 7.37 -7.54
N LEU A 2 -11.94 8.59 -7.97
CA LEU A 2 -10.61 9.09 -8.33
C LEU A 2 -10.09 9.94 -7.15
N ASN A 3 -9.23 9.34 -6.34
CA ASN A 3 -8.71 9.98 -5.13
C ASN A 3 -7.34 10.61 -5.36
N LYS A 4 -6.92 11.49 -4.45
CA LYS A 4 -5.64 12.21 -4.49
C LYS A 4 -5.49 13.14 -5.69
N ILE A 5 -6.58 13.78 -6.11
CA ILE A 5 -6.58 14.73 -7.24
C ILE A 5 -5.75 15.98 -6.95
N ASP A 6 -5.45 16.25 -5.69
CA ASP A 6 -4.59 17.32 -5.18
C ASP A 6 -3.10 17.11 -5.53
N LEU A 7 -2.70 15.87 -5.86
CA LEU A 7 -1.29 15.52 -6.17
C LEU A 7 -0.97 15.55 -7.67
N ILE A 8 -1.93 15.89 -8.54
CA ILE A 8 -1.78 15.87 -9.99
C ILE A 8 -2.23 17.18 -10.63
N SER A 9 -1.69 17.49 -11.83
CA SER A 9 -2.12 18.65 -12.57
C SER A 9 -3.54 18.49 -13.16
N PRO A 10 -4.26 19.59 -13.46
CA PRO A 10 -5.56 19.53 -14.11
C PRO A 10 -5.55 18.74 -15.43
N GLU A 11 -4.49 18.84 -16.23
CA GLU A 11 -4.33 18.12 -17.49
C GLU A 11 -4.14 16.62 -17.26
N GLN A 12 -3.37 16.23 -16.24
CA GLN A 12 -3.19 14.84 -15.85
C GLN A 12 -4.51 14.24 -15.35
N LYS A 13 -5.26 15.01 -14.54
CA LYS A 13 -6.57 14.60 -14.04
C LYS A 13 -7.54 14.30 -15.19
N GLU A 14 -7.64 15.20 -16.17
CA GLU A 14 -8.52 15.01 -17.31
C GLU A 14 -8.12 13.79 -18.17
N ARG A 15 -6.83 13.56 -18.39
CA ARG A 15 -6.33 12.36 -19.08
C ARG A 15 -6.73 11.07 -18.37
N ILE A 16 -6.57 11.02 -17.05
CA ILE A 16 -6.97 9.86 -16.22
C ILE A 16 -8.48 9.66 -16.30
N ARG A 17 -9.25 10.74 -16.17
CA ARG A 17 -10.71 10.68 -16.25
C ARG A 17 -11.18 10.11 -17.59
N GLN A 18 -10.60 10.55 -18.70
CA GLN A 18 -10.93 10.04 -20.02
C GLN A 18 -10.58 8.57 -20.20
N ALA A 19 -9.42 8.14 -19.71
CA ALA A 19 -9.04 6.72 -19.71
C ALA A 19 -10.01 5.85 -18.90
N LEU A 20 -10.49 6.33 -17.75
CA LEU A 20 -11.49 5.63 -16.94
C LEU A 20 -12.84 5.51 -17.66
N ILE A 21 -13.30 6.59 -18.33
CA ILE A 21 -14.55 6.58 -19.11
C ILE A 21 -14.47 5.65 -20.32
N GLN A 22 -13.30 5.58 -20.98
CA GLN A 22 -13.09 4.64 -22.09
C GLN A 22 -13.19 3.17 -21.64
N ASN A 23 -12.69 2.85 -20.44
CA ASN A 23 -12.75 1.50 -19.88
C ASN A 23 -14.15 1.14 -19.33
N ASN A 24 -14.87 2.11 -18.78
CA ASN A 24 -16.20 1.92 -18.25
C ASN A 24 -17.06 3.19 -18.44
N ARG A 25 -17.83 3.23 -19.51
CA ARG A 25 -18.69 4.37 -19.88
C ARG A 25 -19.85 4.60 -18.93
N CYS A 26 -20.24 3.58 -18.18
CA CYS A 26 -21.38 3.66 -17.25
C CYS A 26 -20.94 4.01 -15.83
N ALA A 27 -19.63 4.10 -15.56
CA ALA A 27 -19.13 4.43 -14.23
C ALA A 27 -19.28 5.92 -13.93
N GLU A 28 -19.90 6.22 -12.81
CA GLU A 28 -19.86 7.55 -12.21
C GLU A 28 -18.51 7.77 -11.51
N ILE A 29 -17.83 8.86 -11.83
CA ILE A 29 -16.51 9.17 -11.31
C ILE A 29 -16.62 10.27 -10.25
N PHE A 30 -16.33 9.93 -9.00
CA PHE A 30 -16.21 10.88 -7.90
C PHE A 30 -14.75 11.27 -7.73
N GLU A 31 -14.46 12.56 -7.79
CA GLU A 31 -13.15 13.14 -7.55
C GLU A 31 -13.03 13.49 -6.05
N THR A 32 -11.96 13.04 -5.39
CA THR A 32 -11.81 13.21 -3.93
C THR A 32 -10.37 13.53 -3.54
N VAL A 33 -10.23 14.18 -2.38
CA VAL A 33 -8.99 14.40 -1.65
C VAL A 33 -9.14 13.72 -0.28
N GLY A 34 -8.10 13.03 0.19
CA GLY A 34 -8.16 12.30 1.47
C GLY A 34 -9.20 11.16 1.53
N ALA A 35 -9.73 10.74 0.38
CA ALA A 35 -10.85 9.79 0.26
C ALA A 35 -12.18 10.31 0.87
N GLU A 36 -12.32 11.60 1.06
CA GLU A 36 -13.55 12.21 1.57
C GLU A 36 -14.66 12.12 0.53
N LEU A 37 -15.65 11.31 0.82
CA LEU A 37 -16.86 11.16 0.01
C LEU A 37 -18.07 11.20 0.94
N ASN A 38 -19.11 11.95 0.54
CA ASN A 38 -20.35 11.95 1.28
C ASN A 38 -20.97 10.54 1.26
N PRO A 39 -21.18 9.90 2.42
CA PRO A 39 -21.72 8.53 2.50
C PRO A 39 -23.08 8.34 1.81
N ASN A 40 -23.86 9.40 1.67
CA ASN A 40 -25.14 9.35 1.00
C ASN A 40 -25.03 8.93 -0.48
N TYR A 41 -23.93 9.24 -1.15
CA TYR A 41 -23.70 8.78 -2.53
C TYR A 41 -23.56 7.26 -2.63
N LEU A 42 -23.13 6.60 -1.55
CA LEU A 42 -23.00 5.15 -1.51
C LEU A 42 -24.30 4.46 -1.09
N LEU A 43 -25.07 5.08 -0.19
CA LEU A 43 -26.25 4.48 0.41
C LEU A 43 -27.51 4.57 -0.47
N TYR A 44 -27.64 5.63 -1.26
CA TYR A 44 -28.83 5.89 -2.08
C TYR A 44 -28.69 5.50 -3.55
N ARG A 45 -27.60 4.85 -3.94
CA ARG A 45 -27.44 4.37 -5.31
C ARG A 45 -28.36 3.18 -5.54
N GLN A 46 -29.37 3.34 -6.39
CA GLN A 46 -30.11 2.21 -6.95
C GLN A 46 -29.13 1.41 -7.80
N SER A 47 -28.85 0.18 -7.38
CA SER A 47 -28.04 -0.76 -8.15
C SER A 47 -28.80 -1.15 -9.42
N ASP A 48 -28.37 -0.63 -10.56
CA ASP A 48 -28.82 -1.13 -11.86
C ASP A 48 -28.23 -2.53 -12.04
N THR A 49 -29.07 -3.54 -11.75
CA THR A 49 -28.69 -4.96 -11.82
C THR A 49 -28.30 -5.42 -13.22
N SER A 50 -28.62 -4.64 -14.26
CA SER A 50 -28.28 -4.94 -15.66
C SER A 50 -26.74 -4.93 -15.91
N TYR A 51 -25.99 -4.12 -15.15
CA TYR A 51 -24.52 -4.03 -15.29
C TYR A 51 -23.80 -5.27 -14.73
N MET A 52 -24.27 -5.83 -13.63
CA MET A 52 -23.67 -7.02 -13.03
C MET A 52 -23.75 -8.25 -13.95
N ALA A 53 -24.82 -8.36 -14.75
CA ALA A 53 -24.98 -9.46 -15.69
C ALA A 53 -23.98 -9.39 -16.86
N SER A 54 -23.63 -8.20 -17.35
CA SER A 54 -22.67 -8.04 -18.45
C SER A 54 -21.23 -8.34 -18.03
N VAL A 55 -20.85 -7.94 -16.80
CA VAL A 55 -19.48 -8.18 -16.24
C VAL A 55 -19.24 -9.67 -15.99
N LEU A 56 -20.26 -10.41 -15.56
CA LEU A 56 -20.16 -11.86 -15.34
C LEU A 56 -20.05 -12.68 -16.65
N LEU A 57 -20.54 -12.13 -17.77
CA LEU A 57 -20.47 -12.80 -19.07
C LEU A 57 -19.15 -12.56 -19.82
N GLU A 58 -18.41 -11.50 -19.53
CA GLU A 58 -17.17 -11.16 -20.24
C GLU A 58 -15.91 -11.85 -19.71
N GLY A 59 -15.98 -12.66 -18.64
CA GLY A 59 -14.93 -13.60 -18.19
C GLY A 59 -13.48 -13.10 -18.29
N LYS A 60 -13.23 -11.81 -18.07
CA LYS A 60 -11.85 -11.29 -18.02
C LYS A 60 -11.17 -11.83 -16.77
N MET A 61 -10.34 -12.83 -16.97
CA MET A 61 -9.39 -13.28 -15.96
C MET A 61 -8.54 -12.07 -15.54
N HIS A 62 -8.74 -11.62 -14.31
CA HIS A 62 -7.79 -10.70 -13.73
C HIS A 62 -6.43 -11.41 -13.62
N ALA A 63 -5.37 -10.80 -14.15
CA ALA A 63 -4.02 -11.25 -13.91
C ALA A 63 -3.81 -11.36 -12.39
N THR A 64 -3.34 -12.50 -11.94
CA THR A 64 -3.00 -12.69 -10.52
C THR A 64 -1.70 -11.93 -10.24
N HIS A 65 -1.48 -11.52 -8.99
CA HIS A 65 -0.24 -10.85 -8.59
C HIS A 65 1.02 -11.68 -8.89
N GLU A 66 0.87 -12.99 -9.04
CA GLU A 66 1.95 -13.91 -9.44
C GLU A 66 2.39 -13.67 -10.89
N ASP A 67 1.47 -13.34 -11.80
CA ASP A 67 1.77 -13.03 -13.21
C ASP A 67 2.59 -11.74 -13.36
N GLU A 68 2.50 -10.84 -12.37
CA GLU A 68 3.26 -9.58 -12.35
C GLU A 68 4.64 -9.72 -11.69
N GLY A 69 4.98 -10.89 -11.14
CA GLY A 69 6.22 -11.15 -10.43
C GLY A 69 6.32 -10.40 -9.10
N ILE A 70 5.19 -10.01 -8.52
CA ILE A 70 5.11 -9.41 -7.19
C ILE A 70 5.21 -10.53 -6.16
N VAL A 71 6.15 -10.39 -5.24
CA VAL A 71 6.38 -11.34 -4.15
C VAL A 71 6.31 -10.63 -2.81
N SER A 72 5.96 -11.39 -1.79
CA SER A 72 6.00 -10.93 -0.40
C SER A 72 6.70 -11.95 0.49
N PHE A 73 7.41 -11.45 1.50
CA PHE A 73 7.98 -12.29 2.56
C PHE A 73 8.00 -11.54 3.89
N LYS A 74 7.94 -12.31 4.97
CA LYS A 74 8.10 -11.83 6.34
C LYS A 74 9.54 -12.07 6.80
N LYS A 75 10.10 -11.12 7.54
CA LYS A 75 11.37 -11.26 8.25
C LYS A 75 11.17 -10.88 9.71
N ASP A 76 11.55 -11.78 10.60
CA ASP A 76 11.58 -11.49 12.03
C ASP A 76 12.82 -10.65 12.34
N LEU A 77 12.65 -9.67 13.22
CA LEU A 77 13.70 -8.77 13.68
C LEU A 77 14.17 -9.17 15.08
N PRO A 78 15.40 -8.77 15.49
CA PRO A 78 15.84 -8.86 16.88
C PRO A 78 14.89 -8.16 17.86
N GLU A 79 15.01 -8.48 19.14
CA GLU A 79 14.18 -7.91 20.22
C GLU A 79 14.29 -6.38 20.28
N ALA A 80 15.49 -5.83 20.02
CA ALA A 80 15.72 -4.41 19.87
C ALA A 80 16.84 -4.14 18.85
N ILE A 81 16.64 -3.14 17.99
CA ILE A 81 17.56 -2.78 16.91
C ILE A 81 18.11 -1.37 17.08
N ASP A 82 19.24 -1.10 16.44
CA ASP A 82 19.80 0.27 16.41
C ASP A 82 18.96 1.16 15.50
N ARG A 83 18.44 2.26 16.04
CA ARG A 83 17.53 3.18 15.32
C ARG A 83 18.22 3.85 14.13
N GLN A 84 19.48 4.26 14.27
CA GLN A 84 20.19 4.96 13.20
C GLN A 84 20.50 4.02 12.04
N ASN A 85 20.96 2.81 12.33
CA ASN A 85 21.16 1.78 11.31
C ASN A 85 19.86 1.42 10.60
N PHE A 86 18.76 1.33 11.34
CA PHE A 86 17.45 1.06 10.78
C PHE A 86 16.95 2.18 9.85
N ILE A 87 17.08 3.44 10.25
CA ILE A 87 16.72 4.60 9.41
C ILE A 87 17.56 4.61 8.13
N LYS A 88 18.87 4.35 8.24
CA LYS A 88 19.75 4.25 7.08
C LYS A 88 19.28 3.13 6.14
N PHE A 89 19.03 1.94 6.68
CA PHE A 89 18.50 0.82 5.91
C PHE A 89 17.21 1.18 5.17
N MET A 90 16.25 1.81 5.86
CA MET A 90 14.96 2.21 5.26
C MET A 90 15.12 3.27 4.16
N SER A 91 16.16 4.13 4.28
CA SER A 91 16.48 5.15 3.27
C SER A 91 17.15 4.56 2.01
N ASP A 92 17.85 3.44 2.17
CA ASP A 92 18.60 2.76 1.10
C ASP A 92 17.77 1.65 0.42
N ILE A 93 16.47 1.52 0.75
CA ILE A 93 15.57 0.52 0.15
C ILE A 93 15.43 0.76 -1.35
N PRO A 94 15.72 -0.24 -2.21
CA PRO A 94 15.61 -0.12 -3.65
C PRO A 94 14.16 0.11 -4.13
N GLU A 95 14.01 0.75 -5.29
CA GLU A 95 12.70 1.11 -5.87
C GLU A 95 11.79 -0.09 -6.21
N ASN A 96 12.34 -1.28 -6.35
CA ASN A 96 11.56 -2.50 -6.56
C ASN A 96 10.83 -3.01 -5.32
N PHE A 97 11.03 -2.36 -4.15
CA PHE A 97 10.21 -2.54 -2.97
C PHE A 97 9.06 -1.54 -2.97
N TYR A 98 7.86 -2.03 -3.03
CA TYR A 98 6.65 -1.20 -3.11
C TYR A 98 6.09 -0.86 -1.74
N ARG A 99 6.21 -1.80 -0.79
CA ARG A 99 5.67 -1.63 0.56
C ARG A 99 6.42 -2.47 1.58
N ILE A 100 6.66 -1.86 2.75
CA ILE A 100 7.13 -2.58 3.93
C ILE A 100 6.21 -2.19 5.09
N LYS A 101 5.79 -3.16 5.87
CA LYS A 101 5.04 -2.92 7.11
C LYS A 101 5.50 -3.86 8.20
N GLY A 102 5.45 -3.40 9.43
CA GLY A 102 5.72 -4.24 10.58
C GLY A 102 5.87 -3.49 11.87
N LEU A 103 6.45 -4.19 12.84
CA LEU A 103 6.73 -3.69 14.18
C LEU A 103 8.22 -3.77 14.46
N ALA A 104 8.76 -2.74 15.09
CA ALA A 104 10.16 -2.68 15.49
C ALA A 104 10.28 -2.05 16.88
N SER A 105 11.20 -2.56 17.70
CA SER A 105 11.63 -1.95 18.95
C SER A 105 13.07 -1.47 18.81
N PHE A 106 13.39 -0.33 19.38
CA PHE A 106 14.70 0.28 19.29
C PHE A 106 15.44 0.22 20.63
N LYS A 107 16.78 0.16 20.58
CA LYS A 107 17.62 0.08 21.78
C LYS A 107 17.58 1.35 22.65
N ASP A 108 17.20 2.47 22.05
CA ASP A 108 17.16 3.80 22.68
C ASP A 108 15.77 4.13 23.28
N ASP A 109 14.79 3.23 23.15
CA ASP A 109 13.42 3.47 23.60
C ASP A 109 12.74 2.15 24.01
N GLU A 110 11.94 2.18 25.06
CA GLU A 110 11.15 1.02 25.51
C GLU A 110 9.87 0.80 24.67
N ALA A 111 9.45 1.80 23.91
CA ALA A 111 8.27 1.73 23.08
C ALA A 111 8.49 0.81 21.85
N GLN A 112 7.41 0.16 21.42
CA GLN A 112 7.35 -0.51 20.13
C GLN A 112 6.76 0.43 19.08
N TYR A 113 7.20 0.31 17.84
CA TYR A 113 6.84 1.21 16.75
C TYR A 113 6.25 0.45 15.58
N VAL A 114 5.22 1.04 14.96
CA VAL A 114 4.74 0.65 13.64
C VAL A 114 5.66 1.26 12.59
N VAL A 115 6.16 0.43 11.71
CA VAL A 115 6.95 0.85 10.54
C VAL A 115 6.10 0.73 9.30
N GLN A 116 6.06 1.76 8.48
CA GLN A 116 5.41 1.76 7.18
C GLN A 116 6.35 2.38 6.15
N PHE A 117 6.51 1.72 5.01
CA PHE A 117 7.23 2.22 3.84
C PHE A 117 6.35 2.05 2.61
N VAL A 118 6.28 3.09 1.78
CA VAL A 118 5.58 3.07 0.49
C VAL A 118 6.34 3.95 -0.50
N ASN A 119 6.80 3.36 -1.60
CA ASN A 119 7.42 4.08 -2.71
C ASN A 119 8.50 5.10 -2.27
N GLY A 120 9.50 4.64 -1.53
CA GLY A 120 10.64 5.47 -1.11
C GLY A 120 10.39 6.39 0.10
N LYS A 121 9.17 6.41 0.65
CA LYS A 121 8.85 7.17 1.87
C LYS A 121 8.54 6.23 3.01
N PHE A 122 9.08 6.48 4.18
CA PHE A 122 8.77 5.69 5.37
C PHE A 122 8.35 6.56 6.56
N GLU A 123 7.59 5.93 7.43
CA GLU A 123 7.08 6.51 8.66
C GLU A 123 7.25 5.51 9.80
N ILE A 124 7.62 6.01 10.96
CA ILE A 124 7.81 5.24 12.19
C ILE A 124 6.97 5.92 13.26
N THR A 125 5.91 5.26 13.70
CA THR A 125 4.96 5.81 14.69
C THR A 125 4.85 4.92 15.91
N PRO A 126 4.69 5.47 17.13
CA PRO A 126 4.52 4.65 18.33
C PRO A 126 3.35 3.69 18.20
N PHE A 127 3.56 2.44 18.63
CA PHE A 127 2.52 1.43 18.68
C PHE A 127 1.83 1.48 20.03
N SER A 128 0.54 1.79 20.03
CA SER A 128 -0.24 2.11 21.26
C SER A 128 -1.01 0.90 21.83
N ASP A 129 -0.73 -0.33 21.40
CA ASP A 129 -1.44 -1.49 21.91
C ASP A 129 -0.87 -1.95 23.27
N CYS A 130 -1.73 -2.55 24.11
CA CYS A 130 -1.39 -2.97 25.47
C CYS A 130 -0.49 -4.21 25.57
N LYS A 131 -0.24 -4.89 24.46
CA LYS A 131 0.61 -6.10 24.41
C LYS A 131 1.77 -5.90 23.45
N ARG A 132 2.98 -6.09 23.98
CA ARG A 132 4.18 -6.14 23.15
C ARG A 132 4.10 -7.36 22.21
N CYS A 133 4.28 -7.13 20.94
CA CYS A 133 4.29 -8.16 19.90
C CYS A 133 5.73 -8.45 19.47
N ASP A 134 5.95 -9.59 18.79
CA ASP A 134 7.23 -9.86 18.16
C ASP A 134 7.55 -8.81 17.10
N ASN A 135 8.83 -8.44 17.00
CA ASN A 135 9.31 -7.53 15.98
C ASN A 135 9.42 -8.24 14.64
N PHE A 136 8.87 -7.65 13.60
CA PHE A 136 8.95 -8.19 12.24
C PHE A 136 8.73 -7.12 11.20
N LEU A 137 9.17 -7.40 9.97
CA LEU A 137 8.80 -6.64 8.77
C LEU A 137 8.26 -7.58 7.69
N VAL A 138 7.21 -7.15 7.02
CA VAL A 138 6.69 -7.76 5.80
C VAL A 138 7.08 -6.89 4.62
N PHE A 139 7.78 -7.46 3.66
CA PHE A 139 8.24 -6.83 2.44
C PHE A 139 7.35 -7.23 1.28
N ILE A 140 6.99 -6.28 0.43
CA ILE A 140 6.24 -6.48 -0.81
C ILE A 140 6.96 -5.74 -1.92
N GLY A 141 7.26 -6.44 -3.02
CA GLY A 141 7.95 -5.84 -4.16
C GLY A 141 8.07 -6.78 -5.34
N ARG A 142 8.73 -6.32 -6.38
CA ARG A 142 8.91 -7.09 -7.61
C ARG A 142 10.33 -7.65 -7.68
N GLY A 143 10.44 -8.97 -7.88
CA GLY A 143 11.72 -9.64 -8.03
C GLY A 143 12.61 -9.59 -6.78
N ILE A 144 12.03 -9.30 -5.59
CA ILE A 144 12.75 -9.25 -4.32
C ILE A 144 13.01 -10.66 -3.80
N LYS A 145 14.15 -10.85 -3.12
CA LYS A 145 14.54 -12.14 -2.53
C LYS A 145 14.82 -11.97 -1.05
N GLN A 146 14.28 -12.87 -0.24
CA GLN A 146 14.49 -12.88 1.20
C GLN A 146 15.99 -13.03 1.57
N SER A 147 16.75 -13.78 0.76
CA SER A 147 18.19 -13.98 0.94
C SER A 147 19.06 -12.72 0.79
N ALA A 148 18.52 -11.65 0.19
CA ALA A 148 19.23 -10.38 0.06
C ALA A 148 19.28 -9.57 1.35
N PHE A 149 18.54 -9.98 2.38
CA PHE A 149 18.46 -9.28 3.66
C PHE A 149 19.06 -10.14 4.79
N SER A 150 20.32 -9.91 5.10
CA SER A 150 20.96 -10.46 6.29
C SER A 150 20.36 -9.85 7.56
N THR A 151 20.26 -10.65 8.63
CA THR A 151 19.85 -10.17 9.97
C THR A 151 20.87 -9.24 10.60
N ASP A 152 22.09 -9.22 10.09
CA ASP A 152 23.23 -8.45 10.61
C ASP A 152 23.18 -6.96 10.19
N LEU A 153 22.11 -6.54 9.50
CA LEU A 153 21.93 -5.15 9.06
C LEU A 153 21.30 -4.25 10.14
N PHE A 154 20.89 -4.79 11.30
CA PHE A 154 20.17 -4.04 12.34
C PHE A 154 20.85 -4.03 13.70
#